data_2b6dec36c0bcb0709d462d6ba72df181
#
_entry.id   2b6dec36c0bcb0709d462d6ba72df181
#
_cell.length_a   1.000
_cell.length_b   1.000
_cell.length_c   1.000
_cell.angle_alpha   90.00
_cell.angle_beta   90.00
_cell.angle_gamma   90.00
#
_symmetry.space_group_name_H-M   'P 1'
#
loop_
_entity.id
_entity.type
_entity.pdbx_description
1 polymer ?
#
loop_
_entity_poly.entity_id
_entity_poly.type
_entity_poly.pdbx_seq_one_letter_code
_entity_poly.pdbx_strand_id
1 'polypeptide(L)'
;QDLENMIQFVKSTPINSLVIDVRDGYGQITMPLETDNQQVKKHTVNEVPDTTALLKRLEKEQIYPIARIVCFGDRFVPKENPERSFRNALGQLWYTDDGETFLNPFLKENWEYIAEIAIGAAKAGFKDIQLDYVRFPLGFETVSDDLVYDKGDYAHIKDDDEARIAAITDFVAFIREKLQPYGVHLSADILAHAITESKIGGIGQKFVNIADKVDV
;
A
#
# COMPACT_ATOMS: atom_id res chain seq x y z
N GLN A 1 4.87 26.63 -3.40
CA GLN A 1 6.17 27.04 -2.77
C GLN A 1 6.97 25.81 -2.34
N ASP A 2 6.33 24.77 -1.81
CA ASP A 2 7.03 23.58 -1.30
C ASP A 2 7.61 22.71 -2.42
N LEU A 3 6.90 22.50 -3.54
CA LEU A 3 7.40 21.74 -4.68
C LEU A 3 8.66 22.38 -5.31
N GLU A 4 8.66 23.69 -5.51
CA GLU A 4 9.84 24.37 -6.07
C GLU A 4 11.05 24.28 -5.14
N ASN A 5 10.86 24.40 -3.83
CA ASN A 5 11.91 24.22 -2.84
C ASN A 5 12.46 22.79 -2.89
N MET A 6 11.58 21.78 -3.01
CA MET A 6 11.96 20.39 -3.12
C MET A 6 12.75 20.12 -4.42
N ILE A 7 12.30 20.66 -5.56
CA ILE A 7 13.01 20.55 -6.83
C ILE A 7 14.42 21.19 -6.73
N GLN A 8 14.54 22.36 -6.14
CA GLN A 8 15.83 23.02 -5.95
C GLN A 8 16.76 22.22 -5.02
N PHE A 9 16.21 21.61 -3.96
CA PHE A 9 16.97 20.72 -3.09
C PHE A 9 17.51 19.52 -3.85
N VAL A 10 16.67 18.81 -4.61
CA VAL A 10 17.09 17.68 -5.44
C VAL A 10 18.19 18.09 -6.40
N LYS A 11 18.05 19.23 -7.10
CA LYS A 11 19.05 19.74 -8.05
C LYS A 11 20.38 20.13 -7.40
N SER A 12 20.39 20.44 -6.11
CA SER A 12 21.59 20.81 -5.35
C SER A 12 22.32 19.63 -4.71
N THR A 13 21.79 18.41 -4.87
CA THR A 13 22.29 17.18 -4.25
C THR A 13 22.47 16.07 -5.30
N PRO A 14 23.10 14.93 -4.96
CA PRO A 14 23.11 13.75 -5.82
C PRO A 14 21.78 13.00 -5.94
N ILE A 15 20.74 13.43 -5.22
CA ILE A 15 19.40 12.83 -5.30
C ILE A 15 18.81 13.12 -6.68
N ASN A 16 18.16 12.11 -7.28
CA ASN A 16 17.55 12.20 -8.60
C ASN A 16 16.10 11.71 -8.66
N SER A 17 15.50 11.44 -7.51
CA SER A 17 14.13 10.90 -7.40
C SER A 17 13.35 11.60 -6.30
N LEU A 18 12.02 11.58 -6.40
CA LEU A 18 11.09 12.01 -5.37
C LEU A 18 10.01 10.96 -5.16
N VAL A 19 9.79 10.63 -3.90
CA VAL A 19 8.65 9.82 -3.45
C VAL A 19 7.49 10.77 -3.19
N ILE A 20 6.33 10.43 -3.77
CA ILE A 20 5.11 11.24 -3.69
C ILE A 20 3.99 10.33 -3.21
N ASP A 21 3.35 10.70 -2.11
CA ASP A 21 2.20 9.95 -1.62
C ASP A 21 1.04 10.06 -2.61
N VAL A 22 0.69 8.97 -3.25
CA VAL A 22 -0.53 8.82 -4.04
C VAL A 22 -1.68 8.36 -3.15
N ARG A 23 -1.36 7.52 -2.17
CA ARG A 23 -2.29 7.15 -1.09
C ARG A 23 -1.56 7.21 0.24
N ASP A 24 -2.08 8.05 1.14
CA ASP A 24 -1.48 8.33 2.43
C ASP A 24 -1.77 7.26 3.50
N GLY A 25 -1.20 7.43 4.70
CA GLY A 25 -1.38 6.51 5.84
C GLY A 25 -2.80 6.50 6.42
N TYR A 26 -3.66 7.42 6.03
CA TYR A 26 -5.06 7.46 6.45
C TYR A 26 -6.00 6.78 5.45
N GLY A 27 -5.52 6.47 4.24
CA GLY A 27 -6.31 5.90 3.15
C GLY A 27 -6.84 6.94 2.17
N GLN A 28 -6.42 8.22 2.27
CA GLN A 28 -6.78 9.27 1.32
C GLN A 28 -5.92 9.14 0.06
N ILE A 29 -6.57 9.34 -1.09
CA ILE A 29 -5.90 9.40 -2.39
C ILE A 29 -5.68 10.88 -2.69
N THR A 30 -4.43 11.30 -2.76
CA THR A 30 -4.03 12.72 -2.73
C THR A 30 -4.23 13.46 -4.05
N MET A 31 -4.47 12.71 -5.13
CA MET A 31 -4.58 13.23 -6.50
C MET A 31 -5.62 12.51 -7.33
N PRO A 32 -6.21 13.15 -8.35
CA PRO A 32 -7.10 12.49 -9.28
C PRO A 32 -6.37 11.39 -10.07
N LEU A 33 -6.97 10.20 -10.11
CA LEU A 33 -6.49 9.06 -10.89
C LEU A 33 -7.54 8.67 -11.93
N GLU A 34 -7.08 8.17 -13.08
CA GLU A 34 -7.96 7.60 -14.10
C GLU A 34 -8.44 6.22 -13.65
N THR A 35 -9.69 6.14 -13.19
CA THR A 35 -10.33 4.90 -12.72
C THR A 35 -11.84 5.00 -12.79
N ASP A 36 -12.52 3.87 -12.95
CA ASP A 36 -13.98 3.75 -12.81
C ASP A 36 -14.41 3.35 -11.40
N ASN A 37 -13.47 2.99 -10.53
CA ASN A 37 -13.74 2.57 -9.16
C ASN A 37 -14.31 3.72 -8.33
N GLN A 38 -15.57 3.58 -7.90
CA GLN A 38 -16.27 4.63 -7.14
C GLN A 38 -15.68 4.86 -5.75
N GLN A 39 -15.10 3.85 -5.14
CA GLN A 39 -14.47 3.96 -3.82
C GLN A 39 -13.15 4.76 -3.91
N VAL A 40 -12.35 4.55 -4.97
CA VAL A 40 -11.17 5.38 -5.27
C VAL A 40 -11.58 6.83 -5.46
N LYS A 41 -12.60 7.10 -6.28
CA LYS A 41 -13.10 8.47 -6.51
C LYS A 41 -13.60 9.13 -5.23
N LYS A 42 -14.32 8.39 -4.37
CA LYS A 42 -14.89 8.88 -3.11
C LYS A 42 -13.82 9.31 -2.12
N HIS A 43 -12.70 8.58 -2.04
CA HIS A 43 -11.62 8.86 -1.10
C HIS A 43 -10.51 9.72 -1.69
N THR A 44 -10.72 10.26 -2.91
CA THR A 44 -9.77 11.19 -3.53
C THR A 44 -9.97 12.59 -2.95
N VAL A 45 -8.89 13.16 -2.44
CA VAL A 45 -8.75 14.56 -2.04
C VAL A 45 -7.84 15.26 -3.05
N ASN A 46 -8.10 16.54 -3.33
CA ASN A 46 -7.34 17.26 -4.36
C ASN A 46 -6.15 18.02 -3.74
N GLU A 47 -5.23 17.31 -3.07
CA GLU A 47 -3.99 17.92 -2.58
C GLU A 47 -3.04 18.23 -3.72
N VAL A 48 -3.02 17.35 -4.74
CA VAL A 48 -2.30 17.56 -6.00
C VAL A 48 -3.31 17.60 -7.15
N PRO A 49 -3.92 18.76 -7.42
CA PRO A 49 -5.06 18.86 -8.35
C PRO A 49 -4.69 18.60 -9.81
N ASP A 50 -3.44 18.77 -10.20
CA ASP A 50 -2.93 18.54 -11.56
C ASP A 50 -1.72 17.60 -11.54
N THR A 51 -1.99 16.31 -11.46
CA THR A 51 -0.98 15.24 -11.50
C THR A 51 -0.15 15.30 -12.79
N THR A 52 -0.78 15.63 -13.91
CA THR A 52 -0.10 15.71 -15.21
C THR A 52 0.92 16.85 -15.23
N ALA A 53 0.55 18.03 -14.73
CA ALA A 53 1.48 19.16 -14.64
C ALA A 53 2.64 18.86 -13.70
N LEU A 54 2.37 18.22 -12.54
CA LEU A 54 3.41 17.78 -11.61
C LEU A 54 4.42 16.86 -12.30
N LEU A 55 3.96 15.77 -12.92
CA LEU A 55 4.85 14.78 -13.52
C LEU A 55 5.62 15.35 -14.71
N LYS A 56 5.01 16.17 -15.57
CA LYS A 56 5.73 16.90 -16.62
C LYS A 56 6.80 17.84 -16.07
N ARG A 57 6.53 18.48 -14.93
CA ARG A 57 7.50 19.34 -14.26
C ARG A 57 8.71 18.55 -13.77
N LEU A 58 8.49 17.39 -13.15
CA LEU A 58 9.55 16.49 -12.69
C LEU A 58 10.36 15.92 -13.85
N GLU A 59 9.70 15.50 -14.92
CA GLU A 59 10.35 14.99 -16.14
C GLU A 59 11.30 16.05 -16.75
N LYS A 60 10.84 17.32 -16.87
CA LYS A 60 11.65 18.43 -17.35
C LYS A 60 12.92 18.63 -16.52
N GLU A 61 12.86 18.39 -15.23
CA GLU A 61 14.00 18.52 -14.31
C GLU A 61 14.79 17.21 -14.17
N GLN A 62 14.44 16.17 -14.92
CA GLN A 62 15.04 14.84 -14.87
C GLN A 62 14.97 14.18 -13.48
N ILE A 63 13.86 14.44 -12.75
CA ILE A 63 13.59 13.86 -11.44
C ILE A 63 12.69 12.66 -11.63
N TYR A 64 13.12 11.50 -11.12
CA TYR A 64 12.39 10.24 -11.21
C TYR A 64 11.21 10.20 -10.20
N PRO A 65 9.95 10.10 -10.67
CA PRO A 65 8.79 10.11 -9.78
C PRO A 65 8.46 8.71 -9.29
N ILE A 66 8.38 8.54 -7.96
CA ILE A 66 7.99 7.31 -7.27
C ILE A 66 6.62 7.56 -6.61
N ALA A 67 5.63 6.73 -6.93
CA ALA A 67 4.31 6.76 -6.32
C ALA A 67 4.29 5.90 -5.05
N ARG A 68 4.23 6.50 -3.88
CA ARG A 68 4.05 5.76 -2.64
C ARG A 68 2.57 5.48 -2.39
N ILE A 69 2.23 4.22 -2.12
CA ILE A 69 0.88 3.74 -1.84
C ILE A 69 0.91 3.00 -0.51
N VAL A 70 0.32 3.58 0.53
CA VAL A 70 0.06 2.87 1.78
C VAL A 70 -1.03 1.83 1.53
N CYS A 71 -0.73 0.54 1.66
CA CYS A 71 -1.61 -0.54 1.20
C CYS A 71 -2.75 -0.83 2.17
N PHE A 72 -2.44 -1.26 3.38
CA PHE A 72 -3.47 -1.80 4.28
C PHE A 72 -3.88 -0.86 5.43
N GLY A 73 -3.12 0.20 5.73
CA GLY A 73 -3.60 1.26 6.62
C GLY A 73 -4.76 2.03 5.96
N ASP A 74 -5.91 2.14 6.62
CA ASP A 74 -7.09 2.81 6.06
C ASP A 74 -8.09 3.20 7.16
N ARG A 75 -8.57 4.44 7.15
CA ARG A 75 -9.55 4.94 8.12
C ARG A 75 -10.97 5.09 7.56
N PHE A 76 -11.16 4.87 6.26
CA PHE A 76 -12.41 5.10 5.55
C PHE A 76 -13.11 3.80 5.20
N VAL A 77 -12.47 2.95 4.40
CA VAL A 77 -13.07 1.69 3.93
C VAL A 77 -13.50 0.79 5.08
N PRO A 78 -12.70 0.60 6.17
CA PRO A 78 -13.13 -0.19 7.32
C PRO A 78 -14.37 0.35 8.04
N LYS A 79 -14.56 1.66 8.07
CA LYS A 79 -15.77 2.27 8.66
C LYS A 79 -17.00 2.10 7.80
N GLU A 80 -16.82 2.10 6.49
CA GLU A 80 -17.91 1.94 5.53
C GLU A 80 -18.28 0.47 5.33
N ASN A 81 -17.28 -0.42 5.41
CA ASN A 81 -17.37 -1.86 5.16
C ASN A 81 -16.55 -2.63 6.22
N PRO A 82 -17.08 -2.76 7.46
CA PRO A 82 -16.35 -3.39 8.56
C PRO A 82 -15.96 -4.86 8.29
N GLU A 83 -16.69 -5.56 7.39
CA GLU A 83 -16.37 -6.91 6.94
C GLU A 83 -15.06 -7.01 6.15
N ARG A 84 -14.60 -5.90 5.59
CA ARG A 84 -13.31 -5.81 4.87
C ARG A 84 -12.13 -5.55 5.80
N SER A 85 -12.35 -5.57 7.12
CA SER A 85 -11.38 -5.24 8.15
C SER A 85 -11.44 -6.27 9.29
N PHE A 86 -11.00 -5.86 10.46
CA PHE A 86 -10.98 -6.63 11.69
C PHE A 86 -12.04 -6.08 12.66
N ARG A 87 -12.75 -6.98 13.35
CA ARG A 87 -13.82 -6.63 14.30
C ARG A 87 -13.58 -7.32 15.63
N ASN A 88 -14.05 -6.73 16.70
CA ASN A 88 -14.10 -7.40 17.99
C ASN A 88 -15.23 -8.45 18.06
N ALA A 89 -15.32 -9.21 19.16
CA ALA A 89 -16.34 -10.22 19.37
C ALA A 89 -17.78 -9.68 19.38
N LEU A 90 -17.99 -8.36 19.56
CA LEU A 90 -19.29 -7.69 19.48
C LEU A 90 -19.62 -7.23 18.04
N GLY A 91 -18.76 -7.53 17.06
CA GLY A 91 -18.95 -7.12 15.67
C GLY A 91 -18.58 -5.66 15.39
N GLN A 92 -18.05 -4.93 16.36
CA GLN A 92 -17.60 -3.55 16.18
C GLN A 92 -16.22 -3.52 15.52
N LEU A 93 -15.97 -2.49 14.71
CA LEU A 93 -14.67 -2.26 14.10
C LEU A 93 -13.57 -2.20 15.17
N TRP A 94 -12.52 -2.95 14.93
CA TRP A 94 -11.35 -2.94 15.80
C TRP A 94 -10.36 -1.84 15.39
N TYR A 95 -9.70 -1.28 16.39
CA TYR A 95 -8.67 -0.24 16.24
C TYR A 95 -7.39 -0.71 16.93
N THR A 96 -6.24 -0.36 16.36
CA THR A 96 -4.95 -0.51 17.02
C THR A 96 -4.87 0.41 18.26
N ASP A 97 -3.86 0.24 19.10
CA ASP A 97 -3.62 1.10 20.26
C ASP A 97 -3.44 2.58 19.87
N ASP A 98 -2.93 2.84 18.67
CA ASP A 98 -2.77 4.18 18.10
C ASP A 98 -4.07 4.73 17.43
N GLY A 99 -5.16 3.97 17.52
CA GLY A 99 -6.45 4.36 16.94
C GLY A 99 -6.53 4.24 15.42
N GLU A 100 -5.67 3.44 14.82
CA GLU A 100 -5.69 3.16 13.38
C GLU A 100 -6.58 1.96 13.06
N THR A 101 -7.08 1.93 11.83
CA THR A 101 -7.79 0.79 11.25
C THR A 101 -7.05 0.28 10.02
N PHE A 102 -7.27 -0.99 9.70
CA PHE A 102 -6.60 -1.65 8.58
C PHE A 102 -7.60 -2.39 7.70
N LEU A 103 -7.35 -2.39 6.40
CA LEU A 103 -7.93 -3.36 5.49
C LEU A 103 -7.37 -4.75 5.82
N ASN A 104 -8.21 -5.76 5.76
CA ASN A 104 -7.80 -7.15 5.98
C ASN A 104 -6.97 -7.66 4.78
N PRO A 105 -5.67 -7.96 4.94
CA PRO A 105 -4.82 -8.41 3.83
C PRO A 105 -5.18 -9.79 3.27
N PHE A 106 -6.00 -10.57 3.95
CA PHE A 106 -6.48 -11.85 3.42
C PHE A 106 -7.51 -11.72 2.30
N LEU A 107 -8.14 -10.54 2.13
CA LEU A 107 -9.26 -10.36 1.21
C LEU A 107 -8.81 -9.79 -0.13
N LYS A 108 -9.06 -10.53 -1.21
CA LYS A 108 -8.72 -10.12 -2.58
C LYS A 108 -9.44 -8.84 -3.03
N GLU A 109 -10.61 -8.55 -2.52
CA GLU A 109 -11.30 -7.29 -2.81
C GLU A 109 -10.51 -6.06 -2.33
N ASN A 110 -9.73 -6.19 -1.23
CA ASN A 110 -8.83 -5.15 -0.77
C ASN A 110 -7.61 -5.02 -1.70
N TRP A 111 -7.14 -6.14 -2.25
CA TRP A 111 -6.05 -6.14 -3.23
C TRP A 111 -6.46 -5.44 -4.54
N GLU A 112 -7.67 -5.74 -5.04
CA GLU A 112 -8.22 -5.09 -6.24
C GLU A 112 -8.37 -3.57 -6.03
N TYR A 113 -8.82 -3.14 -4.85
CA TYR A 113 -8.90 -1.73 -4.51
C TYR A 113 -7.53 -1.03 -4.57
N ILE A 114 -6.49 -1.64 -4.00
CA ILE A 114 -5.11 -1.10 -4.06
C ILE A 114 -4.55 -1.17 -5.49
N ALA A 115 -4.84 -2.25 -6.22
CA ALA A 115 -4.40 -2.39 -7.61
C ALA A 115 -4.98 -1.29 -8.52
N GLU A 116 -6.23 -0.89 -8.34
CA GLU A 116 -6.84 0.22 -9.08
C GLU A 116 -6.09 1.54 -8.86
N ILE A 117 -5.65 1.80 -7.63
CA ILE A 117 -4.86 2.98 -7.29
C ILE A 117 -3.47 2.90 -7.95
N ALA A 118 -2.82 1.75 -7.86
CA ALA A 118 -1.51 1.51 -8.45
C ALA A 118 -1.53 1.65 -9.99
N ILE A 119 -2.54 1.08 -10.64
CA ILE A 119 -2.78 1.22 -12.09
C ILE A 119 -3.02 2.68 -12.45
N GLY A 120 -3.85 3.39 -11.68
CA GLY A 120 -4.11 4.81 -11.89
C GLY A 120 -2.82 5.66 -11.81
N ALA A 121 -1.94 5.37 -10.84
CA ALA A 121 -0.65 6.03 -10.71
C ALA A 121 0.29 5.71 -11.89
N ALA A 122 0.34 4.44 -12.33
CA ALA A 122 1.12 4.04 -13.51
C ALA A 122 0.64 4.74 -14.78
N LYS A 123 -0.67 4.80 -15.01
CA LYS A 123 -1.29 5.53 -16.12
C LYS A 123 -1.00 7.04 -16.08
N ALA A 124 -0.95 7.63 -14.88
CA ALA A 124 -0.61 9.03 -14.71
C ALA A 124 0.82 9.36 -15.14
N GLY A 125 1.74 8.37 -15.13
CA GLY A 125 3.12 8.51 -15.61
C GLY A 125 4.20 8.39 -14.54
N PHE A 126 3.85 7.91 -13.32
CA PHE A 126 4.85 7.49 -12.35
C PHE A 126 5.70 6.36 -12.91
N LYS A 127 6.95 6.28 -12.49
CA LYS A 127 7.94 5.32 -13.02
C LYS A 127 8.17 4.13 -12.09
N ASP A 128 7.82 4.30 -10.82
CA ASP A 128 7.91 3.29 -9.79
C ASP A 128 6.66 3.37 -8.91
N ILE A 129 6.12 2.21 -8.54
CA ILE A 129 5.03 2.07 -7.57
C ILE A 129 5.63 1.46 -6.32
N GLN A 130 5.74 2.28 -5.27
CA GLN A 130 6.26 1.87 -3.98
C GLN A 130 5.11 1.49 -3.06
N LEU A 131 5.06 0.22 -2.69
CA LEU A 131 4.08 -0.31 -1.74
C LEU A 131 4.58 -0.14 -0.33
N ASP A 132 3.85 0.58 0.50
CA ASP A 132 4.12 0.72 1.93
C ASP A 132 2.98 0.13 2.77
N TYR A 133 3.22 -0.14 4.06
CA TYR A 133 2.29 -0.88 4.93
C TYR A 133 1.83 -2.20 4.30
N VAL A 134 2.76 -2.90 3.64
CA VAL A 134 2.57 -4.23 3.05
C VAL A 134 2.66 -5.25 4.19
N ARG A 135 1.68 -5.22 5.08
CA ARG A 135 1.70 -5.99 6.33
C ARG A 135 0.36 -5.96 7.05
N PHE A 136 0.18 -6.91 7.96
CA PHE A 136 -0.82 -6.82 9.00
C PHE A 136 -0.46 -5.73 10.03
N PRO A 137 -1.39 -5.29 10.89
CA PRO A 137 -1.08 -4.36 11.98
C PRO A 137 0.09 -4.84 12.84
N LEU A 138 0.87 -3.92 13.40
CA LEU A 138 1.90 -4.28 14.38
C LEU A 138 1.25 -4.88 15.62
N GLY A 139 1.82 -5.98 16.14
CA GLY A 139 1.28 -6.70 17.29
C GLY A 139 0.00 -7.49 17.01
N PHE A 140 -0.40 -7.63 15.74
CA PHE A 140 -1.61 -8.35 15.34
C PHE A 140 -1.66 -9.79 15.87
N GLU A 141 -0.51 -10.47 15.92
CA GLU A 141 -0.37 -11.83 16.46
C GLU A 141 -0.79 -11.95 17.92
N THR A 142 -0.75 -10.87 18.69
CA THR A 142 -1.11 -10.89 20.13
C THR A 142 -2.60 -10.70 20.37
N VAL A 143 -3.35 -10.22 19.37
CA VAL A 143 -4.78 -9.89 19.47
C VAL A 143 -5.65 -10.66 18.48
N SER A 144 -5.04 -11.30 17.50
CA SER A 144 -5.76 -11.92 16.36
C SER A 144 -6.80 -12.96 16.78
N ASP A 145 -6.55 -13.69 17.87
CA ASP A 145 -7.47 -14.72 18.38
C ASP A 145 -8.76 -14.14 19.00
N ASP A 146 -8.72 -12.88 19.43
CA ASP A 146 -9.86 -12.16 19.99
C ASP A 146 -10.65 -11.39 18.91
N LEU A 147 -10.18 -11.44 17.66
CA LEU A 147 -10.77 -10.71 16.56
C LEU A 147 -11.60 -11.61 15.63
N VAL A 148 -12.62 -11.02 15.03
CA VAL A 148 -13.45 -11.65 14.00
C VAL A 148 -13.08 -11.08 12.64
N TYR A 149 -12.55 -11.90 11.75
CA TYR A 149 -12.19 -11.56 10.38
C TYR A 149 -12.22 -12.79 9.48
N ASP A 150 -12.34 -12.58 8.19
CA ASP A 150 -12.28 -13.64 7.19
C ASP A 150 -10.84 -13.87 6.76
N LYS A 151 -10.39 -15.11 6.74
CA LYS A 151 -9.08 -15.54 6.22
C LYS A 151 -9.12 -15.86 4.72
N GLY A 152 -10.27 -15.70 4.07
CA GLY A 152 -10.43 -15.96 2.63
C GLY A 152 -9.84 -17.31 2.20
N ASP A 153 -9.08 -17.26 1.13
CA ASP A 153 -8.42 -18.46 0.56
C ASP A 153 -7.37 -19.09 1.49
N TYR A 154 -6.97 -18.40 2.56
CA TYR A 154 -5.91 -18.83 3.50
C TYR A 154 -6.45 -19.56 4.73
N ALA A 155 -7.77 -19.73 4.86
CA ALA A 155 -8.40 -20.40 6.00
C ALA A 155 -7.97 -21.86 6.18
N HIS A 156 -7.45 -22.51 5.12
CA HIS A 156 -6.94 -23.88 5.16
C HIS A 156 -5.54 -24.01 5.78
N ILE A 157 -4.78 -22.92 5.88
CA ILE A 157 -3.43 -22.89 6.46
C ILE A 157 -3.56 -22.83 7.98
N LYS A 158 -3.02 -23.83 8.68
CA LYS A 158 -3.16 -23.99 10.14
C LYS A 158 -2.25 -23.06 10.93
N ASP A 159 -1.06 -22.81 10.41
CA ASP A 159 -0.09 -21.89 11.01
C ASP A 159 -0.46 -20.47 10.59
N ASP A 160 -0.83 -19.65 11.55
CA ASP A 160 -1.32 -18.31 11.30
C ASP A 160 -0.23 -17.36 10.77
N ASP A 161 1.02 -17.55 11.18
CA ASP A 161 2.16 -16.81 10.64
C ASP A 161 2.37 -17.16 9.16
N GLU A 162 2.34 -18.45 8.80
CA GLU A 162 2.48 -18.86 7.41
C GLU A 162 1.29 -18.40 6.56
N ALA A 163 0.08 -18.38 7.12
CA ALA A 163 -1.09 -17.83 6.42
C ALA A 163 -0.91 -16.31 6.11
N ARG A 164 -0.46 -15.54 7.11
CA ARG A 164 -0.18 -14.11 6.93
C ARG A 164 0.95 -13.86 5.92
N ILE A 165 2.04 -14.63 5.99
CA ILE A 165 3.16 -14.55 5.04
C ILE A 165 2.69 -14.89 3.63
N ALA A 166 1.89 -15.93 3.45
CA ALA A 166 1.35 -16.30 2.15
C ALA A 166 0.49 -15.17 1.56
N ALA A 167 -0.43 -14.61 2.36
CA ALA A 167 -1.30 -13.53 1.91
C ALA A 167 -0.51 -12.27 1.46
N ILE A 168 0.48 -11.85 2.23
CA ILE A 168 1.30 -10.68 1.87
C ILE A 168 2.16 -10.97 0.63
N THR A 169 2.76 -12.18 0.54
CA THR A 169 3.54 -12.58 -0.63
C THR A 169 2.69 -12.59 -1.91
N ASP A 170 1.50 -13.17 -1.83
CA ASP A 170 0.57 -13.28 -2.96
C ASP A 170 0.00 -11.92 -3.34
N PHE A 171 -0.24 -11.03 -2.37
CA PHE A 171 -0.64 -9.64 -2.64
C PHE A 171 0.42 -8.90 -3.47
N VAL A 172 1.69 -8.98 -3.09
CA VAL A 172 2.77 -8.31 -3.86
C VAL A 172 2.88 -8.90 -5.26
N ALA A 173 2.81 -10.22 -5.39
CA ALA A 173 2.78 -10.90 -6.69
C ALA A 173 1.59 -10.47 -7.56
N PHE A 174 0.41 -10.32 -6.95
CA PHE A 174 -0.80 -9.84 -7.61
C PHE A 174 -0.64 -8.41 -8.13
N ILE A 175 -0.11 -7.49 -7.33
CA ILE A 175 0.16 -6.12 -7.78
C ILE A 175 1.18 -6.11 -8.93
N ARG A 176 2.26 -6.92 -8.84
CA ARG A 176 3.24 -7.07 -9.92
C ARG A 176 2.57 -7.49 -11.23
N GLU A 177 1.72 -8.51 -11.19
CA GLU A 177 0.99 -8.99 -12.38
C GLU A 177 0.11 -7.88 -12.98
N LYS A 178 -0.64 -7.18 -12.14
CA LYS A 178 -1.52 -6.07 -12.57
C LYS A 178 -0.74 -4.89 -13.21
N LEU A 179 0.48 -4.64 -12.74
CA LEU A 179 1.32 -3.55 -13.25
C LEU A 179 2.15 -3.93 -14.49
N GLN A 180 2.30 -5.20 -14.80
CA GLN A 180 3.10 -5.69 -15.94
C GLN A 180 2.80 -4.96 -17.27
N PRO A 181 1.53 -4.68 -17.65
CA PRO A 181 1.22 -4.00 -18.91
C PRO A 181 1.70 -2.56 -18.99
N TYR A 182 2.03 -1.94 -17.86
CA TYR A 182 2.35 -0.51 -17.78
C TYR A 182 3.86 -0.23 -17.80
N GLY A 183 4.72 -1.25 -17.63
CA GLY A 183 6.16 -1.11 -17.70
C GLY A 183 6.77 -0.21 -16.63
N VAL A 184 6.13 -0.13 -15.46
CA VAL A 184 6.64 0.58 -14.28
C VAL A 184 7.40 -0.38 -13.38
N HIS A 185 8.33 0.15 -12.58
CA HIS A 185 8.95 -0.62 -11.51
C HIS A 185 8.00 -0.80 -10.33
N LEU A 186 8.22 -1.86 -9.57
CA LEU A 186 7.54 -2.15 -8.32
C LEU A 186 8.57 -2.25 -7.20
N SER A 187 8.39 -1.48 -6.15
CA SER A 187 9.19 -1.53 -4.93
C SER A 187 8.30 -1.74 -3.69
N ALA A 188 8.87 -2.17 -2.58
CA ALA A 188 8.13 -2.38 -1.35
C ALA A 188 8.93 -1.97 -0.11
N ASP A 189 8.28 -1.22 0.78
CA ASP A 189 8.82 -0.89 2.09
C ASP A 189 8.50 -2.02 3.08
N ILE A 190 9.54 -2.55 3.71
CA ILE A 190 9.43 -3.59 4.72
C ILE A 190 10.12 -3.18 6.01
N LEU A 191 9.72 -3.75 7.12
CA LEU A 191 10.40 -3.53 8.39
C LEU A 191 11.81 -4.17 8.36
N ALA A 192 12.80 -3.44 8.85
CA ALA A 192 14.20 -3.89 8.87
C ALA A 192 14.38 -5.25 9.59
N HIS A 193 13.58 -5.55 10.61
CA HIS A 193 13.60 -6.84 11.31
C HIS A 193 13.29 -8.03 10.38
N ALA A 194 12.50 -7.85 9.32
CA ALA A 194 12.23 -8.92 8.34
C ALA A 194 13.51 -9.38 7.61
N ILE A 195 14.52 -8.51 7.53
CA ILE A 195 15.83 -8.84 6.93
C ILE A 195 16.69 -9.59 7.94
N THR A 196 16.76 -9.12 9.19
CA THR A 196 17.65 -9.67 10.24
C THR A 196 17.13 -10.97 10.82
N GLU A 197 15.82 -11.14 10.93
CA GLU A 197 15.15 -12.30 11.52
C GLU A 197 14.59 -13.29 10.49
N SER A 198 14.89 -13.06 9.21
CA SER A 198 14.38 -13.82 8.05
C SER A 198 12.87 -13.73 7.81
N LYS A 199 12.04 -13.59 8.84
CA LYS A 199 10.59 -13.36 8.76
C LYS A 199 10.06 -12.65 10.01
N ILE A 200 8.97 -11.91 9.84
CA ILE A 200 8.13 -11.42 10.94
C ILE A 200 6.71 -11.96 10.67
N GLY A 201 6.43 -13.15 11.23
CA GLY A 201 5.19 -13.89 10.94
C GLY A 201 3.95 -13.13 11.41
N GLY A 202 4.01 -12.46 12.56
CA GLY A 202 2.89 -11.68 13.11
C GLY A 202 2.32 -10.63 12.15
N ILE A 203 3.17 -9.99 11.35
CA ILE A 203 2.77 -9.00 10.34
C ILE A 203 2.79 -9.53 8.90
N GLY A 204 3.15 -10.79 8.69
CA GLY A 204 3.16 -11.44 7.38
C GLY A 204 4.36 -11.10 6.49
N GLN A 205 5.43 -10.50 7.01
CA GLN A 205 6.61 -10.18 6.20
C GLN A 205 7.68 -11.27 6.25
N LYS A 206 8.07 -11.75 5.07
CA LYS A 206 9.24 -12.61 4.85
C LYS A 206 10.05 -12.03 3.70
N PHE A 207 11.25 -11.54 4.02
CA PHE A 207 12.06 -10.74 3.09
C PHE A 207 12.25 -11.41 1.74
N VAL A 208 12.76 -12.66 1.72
CA VAL A 208 13.06 -13.37 0.47
C VAL A 208 11.82 -13.56 -0.43
N ASN A 209 10.64 -13.74 0.16
CA ASN A 209 9.40 -13.92 -0.58
C ASN A 209 8.95 -12.62 -1.27
N ILE A 210 9.11 -11.49 -0.59
CA ILE A 210 8.77 -10.17 -1.13
C ILE A 210 9.81 -9.73 -2.15
N ALA A 211 11.10 -9.89 -1.83
CA ALA A 211 12.21 -9.52 -2.73
C ALA A 211 12.13 -10.20 -4.10
N ASP A 212 11.64 -11.43 -4.15
CA ASP A 212 11.42 -12.15 -5.42
C ASP A 212 10.27 -11.57 -6.29
N LYS A 213 9.47 -10.66 -5.74
CA LYS A 213 8.27 -10.10 -6.39
C LYS A 213 8.41 -8.63 -6.77
N VAL A 214 9.44 -7.95 -6.33
CA VAL A 214 9.68 -6.52 -6.57
C VAL A 214 10.94 -6.33 -7.42
N ASP A 215 11.12 -5.13 -7.94
CA ASP A 215 12.30 -4.75 -8.73
C ASP A 215 13.36 -4.07 -7.84
N VAL A 216 12.90 -3.45 -6.73
CA VAL A 216 13.75 -2.76 -5.74
C VAL A 216 13.27 -3.06 -4.34
#